data_ee8103d60f4e35ce67692d4d1a3e4c5a
#
_entry.id   ee8103d60f4e35ce67692d4d1a3e4c5a
#
_cell.length_a   1.000
_cell.length_b   1.000
_cell.length_c   1.000
_cell.angle_alpha   90.00
_cell.angle_beta   90.00
_cell.angle_gamma   90.00
#
_symmetry.space_group_name_H-M   'P 1'
#
loop_
_entity.id
_entity.type
_entity.pdbx_description
1 polymer ?
#
loop_
_entity_poly.entity_id
_entity_poly.type
_entity_poly.pdbx_seq_one_letter_code
_entity_poly.pdbx_strand_id
1 'polypeptide(L)'
;VKSRSYYEQMKGRGTRTCSLEQLKATGTPTAKFTKDHFVIIDAIGVEQSQKTDSRPLEKKPGMSLKDLLQNVAMGNTQEDMLTSLANRLIRLDKQMNEKEKSNFAEQANGFTINHVVKELLNAYDPDTLESIKLKVRSEKPDASPNEIHSLFTTHHSHLIEQATAVFNNPDLRNYIV
;
A
#
# COMPACT_ATOMS: atom_id res chain seq x y z
N VAL A 1 13.49 -5.14 7.07
CA VAL A 1 13.28 -4.28 5.89
C VAL A 1 12.03 -4.74 5.19
N LYS A 2 10.90 -4.01 5.36
CA LYS A 2 9.60 -4.38 4.76
C LYS A 2 9.48 -3.93 3.29
N SER A 3 10.15 -2.84 2.90
CA SER A 3 10.08 -2.32 1.53
C SER A 3 10.98 -3.12 0.58
N ARG A 4 10.39 -3.69 -0.48
CA ARG A 4 11.12 -4.42 -1.53
C ARG A 4 12.08 -3.51 -2.30
N SER A 5 11.63 -2.32 -2.68
CA SER A 5 12.46 -1.35 -3.41
C SER A 5 13.71 -0.95 -2.60
N TYR A 6 13.54 -0.68 -1.32
CA TYR A 6 14.67 -0.35 -0.44
C TYR A 6 15.62 -1.54 -0.26
N TYR A 7 15.07 -2.74 -0.10
CA TYR A 7 15.84 -3.98 0.01
C TYR A 7 16.68 -4.22 -1.26
N GLU A 8 16.08 -4.13 -2.45
CA GLU A 8 16.78 -4.31 -3.73
C GLU A 8 17.85 -3.24 -3.95
N GLN A 9 17.64 -2.00 -3.52
CA GLN A 9 18.65 -0.96 -3.55
C GLN A 9 19.84 -1.25 -2.63
N MET A 10 19.59 -1.74 -1.42
CA MET A 10 20.64 -2.16 -0.49
C MET A 10 21.44 -3.34 -1.07
N LYS A 11 20.72 -4.37 -1.52
CA LYS A 11 21.30 -5.55 -2.15
C LYS A 11 22.15 -5.17 -3.35
N GLY A 12 21.62 -4.34 -4.25
CA GLY A 12 22.33 -3.88 -5.44
C GLY A 12 23.63 -3.12 -5.16
N ARG A 13 23.74 -2.45 -4.01
CA ARG A 13 25.01 -1.79 -3.61
C ARG A 13 26.07 -2.81 -3.18
N GLY A 14 25.68 -3.89 -2.49
CA GLY A 14 26.61 -4.93 -2.03
C GLY A 14 27.00 -5.94 -3.09
N THR A 15 26.15 -6.14 -4.09
CA THR A 15 26.27 -7.21 -5.08
C THR A 15 26.98 -6.81 -6.37
N ARG A 16 27.47 -5.57 -6.48
CA ARG A 16 28.18 -5.11 -7.68
C ARG A 16 29.46 -5.92 -7.90
N THR A 17 29.65 -6.38 -9.12
CA THR A 17 30.91 -6.92 -9.59
C THR A 17 31.88 -5.80 -9.93
N CYS A 18 33.19 -6.02 -9.75
CA CYS A 18 34.23 -5.04 -10.05
C CYS A 18 35.41 -5.73 -10.66
N SER A 19 36.04 -5.12 -11.67
CA SER A 19 37.31 -5.58 -12.20
C SER A 19 38.46 -5.38 -11.18
N LEU A 20 39.57 -6.11 -11.36
CA LEU A 20 40.72 -5.97 -10.49
C LEU A 20 41.29 -4.53 -10.48
N GLU A 21 41.25 -3.88 -11.63
CA GLU A 21 41.74 -2.49 -11.79
C GLU A 21 40.83 -1.52 -11.01
N GLN A 22 39.51 -1.68 -11.12
CA GLN A 22 38.55 -0.88 -10.36
C GLN A 22 38.68 -1.09 -8.85
N LEU A 23 38.88 -2.35 -8.38
CA LEU A 23 39.10 -2.62 -6.95
C LEU A 23 40.38 -1.91 -6.43
N LYS A 24 41.44 -1.96 -7.18
CA LYS A 24 42.70 -1.29 -6.80
C LYS A 24 42.56 0.24 -6.79
N ALA A 25 41.83 0.79 -7.77
CA ALA A 25 41.59 2.24 -7.88
C ALA A 25 40.65 2.77 -6.78
N THR A 26 39.68 1.94 -6.31
CA THR A 26 38.66 2.35 -5.34
C THR A 26 38.99 2.03 -3.88
N GLY A 27 40.25 1.75 -3.55
CA GLY A 27 40.74 1.66 -2.16
C GLY A 27 41.08 0.25 -1.66
N THR A 28 41.23 -0.71 -2.57
CA THR A 28 41.71 -2.05 -2.23
C THR A 28 42.97 -2.40 -3.02
N PRO A 29 44.11 -1.71 -2.77
CA PRO A 29 45.35 -1.89 -3.57
C PRO A 29 45.94 -3.30 -3.47
N THR A 30 45.60 -4.04 -2.41
CA THR A 30 46.03 -5.42 -2.16
C THR A 30 45.16 -6.49 -2.83
N ALA A 31 44.11 -6.09 -3.58
CA ALA A 31 43.25 -7.04 -4.29
C ALA A 31 44.06 -7.88 -5.29
N LYS A 32 43.87 -9.20 -5.24
CA LYS A 32 44.52 -10.19 -6.12
C LYS A 32 43.59 -10.73 -7.20
N PHE A 33 42.29 -10.64 -6.99
CA PHE A 33 41.24 -11.22 -7.85
C PHE A 33 40.17 -10.19 -8.15
N THR A 34 39.46 -10.36 -9.26
CA THR A 34 38.23 -9.62 -9.59
C THR A 34 37.12 -9.99 -8.61
N LYS A 35 36.21 -9.08 -8.34
CA LYS A 35 34.97 -9.37 -7.63
C LYS A 35 33.90 -9.77 -8.65
N ASP A 36 33.80 -11.05 -8.96
CA ASP A 36 32.88 -11.63 -9.93
C ASP A 36 31.63 -12.24 -9.29
N HIS A 37 31.66 -12.46 -7.97
CA HIS A 37 30.54 -13.00 -7.20
C HIS A 37 30.39 -12.30 -5.83
N PHE A 38 29.27 -12.59 -5.17
CA PHE A 38 28.98 -12.15 -3.80
C PHE A 38 28.26 -13.26 -3.06
N VAL A 39 28.34 -13.24 -1.74
CA VAL A 39 27.61 -14.16 -0.86
C VAL A 39 26.67 -13.36 0.02
N ILE A 40 25.41 -13.74 0.05
CA ILE A 40 24.42 -13.21 0.97
C ILE A 40 24.27 -14.19 2.13
N ILE A 41 24.55 -13.73 3.35
CA ILE A 41 24.31 -14.49 4.58
C ILE A 41 23.07 -13.89 5.23
N ASP A 42 21.97 -14.62 5.15
CA ASP A 42 20.68 -14.22 5.73
C ASP A 42 20.47 -14.91 7.09
N ALA A 43 20.95 -14.26 8.16
CA ALA A 43 20.90 -14.80 9.51
C ALA A 43 19.50 -14.78 10.15
N ILE A 44 18.56 -13.97 9.62
CA ILE A 44 17.25 -13.73 10.22
C ILE A 44 16.08 -13.89 9.23
N GLY A 45 16.31 -14.46 8.07
CA GLY A 45 15.26 -14.73 7.07
C GLY A 45 14.73 -13.49 6.33
N VAL A 46 15.51 -12.41 6.24
CA VAL A 46 15.09 -11.19 5.52
C VAL A 46 14.90 -11.46 4.04
N GLU A 47 15.72 -12.31 3.42
CA GLU A 47 15.60 -12.66 2.00
C GLU A 47 14.29 -13.38 1.71
N GLN A 48 13.87 -14.26 2.61
CA GLN A 48 12.65 -15.06 2.51
C GLN A 48 11.40 -14.33 3.00
N SER A 49 11.55 -13.23 3.74
CA SER A 49 10.41 -12.46 4.24
C SER A 49 9.63 -11.82 3.08
N GLN A 50 8.32 -11.87 3.16
CA GLN A 50 7.46 -11.14 2.22
C GLN A 50 7.76 -9.64 2.31
N LYS A 51 8.16 -9.06 1.18
CA LYS A 51 8.44 -7.64 1.08
C LYS A 51 7.28 -6.95 0.38
N THR A 52 6.78 -5.90 1.00
CA THR A 52 5.78 -5.03 0.37
C THR A 52 6.44 -4.27 -0.77
N ASP A 53 5.90 -4.41 -1.97
CA ASP A 53 6.26 -3.53 -3.07
C ASP A 53 5.95 -2.08 -2.65
N SER A 54 6.90 -1.18 -2.87
CA SER A 54 6.59 0.24 -2.77
C SER A 54 5.63 0.57 -3.90
N ARG A 55 4.35 0.61 -3.56
CA ARG A 55 3.31 0.99 -4.54
C ARG A 55 3.62 2.41 -5.03
N PRO A 56 3.57 2.66 -6.34
CA PRO A 56 3.64 4.02 -6.84
C PRO A 56 2.64 4.88 -6.06
N LEU A 57 3.08 6.03 -5.58
CA LEU A 57 2.27 6.94 -4.76
C LEU A 57 0.94 7.31 -5.42
N GLU A 58 0.85 7.18 -6.74
CA GLU A 58 -0.37 7.45 -7.49
C GLU A 58 -0.39 6.60 -8.76
N LYS A 59 -1.33 5.65 -8.82
CA LYS A 59 -1.47 4.74 -9.96
C LYS A 59 -2.34 5.32 -11.09
N LYS A 60 -3.10 6.38 -10.83
CA LYS A 60 -3.97 7.08 -11.79
C LYS A 60 -3.68 8.59 -11.84
N PRO A 61 -2.47 9.02 -12.23
CA PRO A 61 -2.08 10.43 -12.19
C PRO A 61 -2.87 11.32 -13.14
N GLY A 62 -3.38 10.77 -14.23
CA GLY A 62 -4.17 11.52 -15.23
C GLY A 62 -5.65 11.73 -14.88
N MET A 63 -6.15 11.15 -13.80
CA MET A 63 -7.56 11.27 -13.40
C MET A 63 -7.73 12.42 -12.40
N SER A 64 -8.75 13.28 -12.55
CA SER A 64 -9.01 14.36 -11.60
C SER A 64 -9.51 13.81 -10.24
N LEU A 65 -9.40 14.61 -9.16
CA LEU A 65 -9.94 14.21 -7.86
C LEU A 65 -11.46 14.03 -7.92
N LYS A 66 -12.13 14.89 -8.66
CA LYS A 66 -13.57 14.78 -8.93
C LYS A 66 -13.94 13.46 -9.59
N ASP A 67 -13.20 13.08 -10.63
CA ASP A 67 -13.46 11.83 -11.35
C ASP A 67 -13.19 10.60 -10.46
N LEU A 68 -12.14 10.63 -9.63
CA LEU A 68 -11.87 9.57 -8.66
C LEU A 68 -13.03 9.40 -7.68
N LEU A 69 -13.51 10.49 -7.07
CA LEU A 69 -14.63 10.48 -6.14
C LEU A 69 -15.91 9.96 -6.80
N GLN A 70 -16.18 10.42 -8.04
CA GLN A 70 -17.35 9.98 -8.77
C GLN A 70 -17.27 8.49 -9.15
N ASN A 71 -16.14 8.02 -9.62
CA ASN A 71 -15.94 6.60 -9.93
C ASN A 71 -16.10 5.72 -8.69
N VAL A 72 -15.53 6.11 -7.55
CA VAL A 72 -15.68 5.37 -6.29
C VAL A 72 -17.15 5.34 -5.84
N ALA A 73 -17.86 6.46 -5.93
CA ALA A 73 -19.29 6.54 -5.61
C ALA A 73 -20.16 5.70 -6.58
N MET A 74 -19.70 5.47 -7.81
CA MET A 74 -20.36 4.58 -8.78
C MET A 74 -20.00 3.09 -8.60
N GLY A 75 -19.22 2.75 -7.57
CA GLY A 75 -18.84 1.37 -7.25
C GLY A 75 -17.55 0.89 -7.92
N ASN A 76 -16.77 1.77 -8.57
CA ASN A 76 -15.44 1.42 -9.04
C ASN A 76 -14.44 1.48 -7.89
N THR A 77 -14.33 0.38 -7.16
CA THR A 77 -13.55 0.26 -5.92
C THR A 77 -12.24 -0.50 -6.12
N GLN A 78 -11.70 -0.53 -7.34
CA GLN A 78 -10.41 -1.18 -7.62
C GLN A 78 -9.30 -0.57 -6.75
N GLU A 79 -8.31 -1.39 -6.39
CA GLU A 79 -7.17 -1.00 -5.57
C GLU A 79 -6.49 0.29 -6.04
N ASP A 80 -6.28 0.42 -7.35
CA ASP A 80 -5.63 1.59 -7.96
C ASP A 80 -6.44 2.89 -7.76
N MET A 81 -7.78 2.77 -7.76
CA MET A 81 -8.68 3.89 -7.53
C MET A 81 -8.62 4.32 -6.06
N LEU A 82 -8.79 3.39 -5.13
CA LEU A 82 -8.80 3.69 -3.70
C LEU A 82 -7.44 4.21 -3.22
N THR A 83 -6.34 3.61 -3.69
CA THR A 83 -4.97 4.08 -3.36
C THR A 83 -4.71 5.50 -3.91
N SER A 84 -5.13 5.79 -5.15
CA SER A 84 -4.98 7.13 -5.74
C SER A 84 -5.83 8.17 -5.00
N LEU A 85 -7.06 7.81 -4.64
CA LEU A 85 -7.95 8.67 -3.85
C LEU A 85 -7.34 8.95 -2.46
N ALA A 86 -6.89 7.92 -1.75
CA ALA A 86 -6.24 8.05 -0.44
C ALA A 86 -5.03 9.01 -0.49
N ASN A 87 -4.17 8.87 -1.50
CA ASN A 87 -3.00 9.73 -1.68
C ASN A 87 -3.37 11.19 -1.93
N ARG A 88 -4.45 11.46 -2.65
CA ARG A 88 -4.93 12.83 -2.88
C ARG A 88 -5.56 13.43 -1.63
N LEU A 89 -6.31 12.64 -0.87
CA LEU A 89 -6.85 13.06 0.42
C LEU A 89 -5.75 13.41 1.43
N ILE A 90 -4.64 12.64 1.47
CA ILE A 90 -3.47 12.98 2.29
C ILE A 90 -2.86 14.33 1.90
N ARG A 91 -2.79 14.63 0.61
CA ARG A 91 -2.29 15.93 0.15
C ARG A 91 -3.24 17.06 0.51
N LEU A 92 -4.53 16.82 0.38
CA LEU A 92 -5.57 17.76 0.77
C LEU A 92 -5.53 18.06 2.27
N ASP A 93 -5.43 17.03 3.12
CA ASP A 93 -5.32 17.19 4.59
C ASP A 93 -4.16 18.10 5.01
N LYS A 94 -3.03 18.04 4.28
CA LYS A 94 -1.87 18.92 4.54
C LYS A 94 -2.09 20.37 4.13
N GLN A 95 -3.03 20.64 3.25
CA GLN A 95 -3.35 21.99 2.75
C GLN A 95 -4.50 22.64 3.53
N MET A 96 -5.34 21.81 4.16
CA MET A 96 -6.52 22.27 4.91
C MET A 96 -6.14 22.86 6.28
N ASN A 97 -6.83 23.94 6.65
CA ASN A 97 -6.80 24.49 7.99
C ASN A 97 -7.74 23.71 8.94
N GLU A 98 -7.65 23.98 10.26
CA GLU A 98 -8.43 23.24 11.27
C GLU A 98 -9.96 23.40 11.10
N LYS A 99 -10.41 24.55 10.61
CA LYS A 99 -11.84 24.79 10.34
C LYS A 99 -12.33 23.95 9.17
N GLU A 100 -11.54 23.83 8.13
CA GLU A 100 -11.84 23.00 6.96
C GLU A 100 -11.85 21.53 7.32
N LYS A 101 -10.91 21.07 8.16
CA LYS A 101 -10.90 19.69 8.67
C LYS A 101 -12.13 19.37 9.52
N SER A 102 -12.58 20.35 10.33
CA SER A 102 -13.81 20.21 11.11
C SER A 102 -15.04 20.10 10.21
N ASN A 103 -15.13 20.95 9.18
CA ASN A 103 -16.22 20.90 8.21
C ASN A 103 -16.21 19.58 7.41
N PHE A 104 -15.03 19.07 7.05
CA PHE A 104 -14.91 17.77 6.42
C PHE A 104 -15.48 16.67 7.33
N ALA A 105 -15.06 16.64 8.60
CA ALA A 105 -15.52 15.64 9.56
C ALA A 105 -17.04 15.71 9.77
N GLU A 106 -17.63 16.89 9.81
CA GLU A 106 -19.09 17.05 9.90
C GLU A 106 -19.82 16.39 8.72
N GLN A 107 -19.32 16.59 7.49
CA GLN A 107 -19.94 16.00 6.29
C GLN A 107 -19.57 14.52 6.10
N ALA A 108 -18.48 14.08 6.72
CA ALA A 108 -18.01 12.70 6.72
C ALA A 108 -18.53 11.86 7.90
N ASN A 109 -19.72 12.20 8.46
CA ASN A 109 -20.32 11.48 9.59
C ASN A 109 -19.42 11.39 10.84
N GLY A 110 -18.61 12.40 11.08
CA GLY A 110 -17.68 12.48 12.21
C GLY A 110 -16.30 11.89 11.94
N PHE A 111 -16.04 11.33 10.76
CA PHE A 111 -14.75 10.77 10.42
C PHE A 111 -13.77 11.84 9.93
N THR A 112 -12.56 11.80 10.46
CA THR A 112 -11.46 12.65 9.99
C THR A 112 -10.92 12.16 8.64
N ILE A 113 -10.26 13.04 7.88
CA ILE A 113 -9.60 12.65 6.61
C ILE A 113 -8.61 11.51 6.84
N ASN A 114 -7.82 11.56 7.91
CA ASN A 114 -6.86 10.53 8.24
C ASN A 114 -7.52 9.17 8.52
N HIS A 115 -8.69 9.16 9.15
CA HIS A 115 -9.47 7.93 9.34
C HIS A 115 -9.93 7.37 8.01
N VAL A 116 -10.54 8.19 7.16
CA VAL A 116 -11.00 7.78 5.82
C VAL A 116 -9.86 7.25 4.97
N VAL A 117 -8.72 7.93 4.96
CA VAL A 117 -7.51 7.47 4.26
C VAL A 117 -7.04 6.11 4.76
N LYS A 118 -7.02 5.92 6.08
CA LYS A 118 -6.63 4.64 6.68
C LYS A 118 -7.54 3.50 6.24
N GLU A 119 -8.85 3.71 6.25
CA GLU A 119 -9.82 2.70 5.80
C GLU A 119 -9.66 2.36 4.30
N LEU A 120 -9.46 3.37 3.44
CA LEU A 120 -9.20 3.16 2.01
C LEU A 120 -7.94 2.32 1.76
N LEU A 121 -6.87 2.56 2.52
CA LEU A 121 -5.62 1.81 2.38
C LEU A 121 -5.74 0.41 2.98
N ASN A 122 -6.42 0.25 4.12
CA ASN A 122 -6.64 -1.02 4.78
C ASN A 122 -7.45 -1.99 3.90
N ALA A 123 -8.35 -1.48 3.05
CA ALA A 123 -9.16 -2.30 2.17
C ALA A 123 -8.35 -3.25 1.27
N TYR A 124 -7.11 -2.87 0.93
CA TYR A 124 -6.20 -3.66 0.10
C TYR A 124 -4.83 -3.91 0.76
N ASP A 125 -4.73 -3.69 2.06
CA ASP A 125 -3.50 -3.97 2.79
C ASP A 125 -3.28 -5.49 2.93
N PRO A 126 -2.12 -6.03 2.50
CA PRO A 126 -1.84 -7.46 2.54
C PRO A 126 -1.97 -8.08 3.93
N ASP A 127 -1.52 -7.36 4.98
CA ASP A 127 -1.56 -7.85 6.36
C ASP A 127 -3.02 -7.94 6.85
N THR A 128 -3.86 -6.96 6.46
CA THR A 128 -5.30 -6.95 6.75
C THR A 128 -6.01 -8.10 6.03
N LEU A 129 -5.71 -8.31 4.74
CA LEU A 129 -6.31 -9.39 3.95
C LEU A 129 -5.89 -10.77 4.46
N GLU A 130 -4.65 -10.93 4.91
CA GLU A 130 -4.18 -12.18 5.52
C GLU A 130 -4.88 -12.45 6.86
N SER A 131 -5.05 -11.41 7.67
CA SER A 131 -5.80 -11.50 8.94
C SER A 131 -7.24 -11.96 8.71
N ILE A 132 -7.92 -11.44 7.68
CA ILE A 132 -9.27 -11.89 7.29
C ILE A 132 -9.26 -13.37 6.88
N LYS A 133 -8.29 -13.80 6.09
CA LYS A 133 -8.16 -15.22 5.68
C LYS A 133 -7.97 -16.14 6.88
N LEU A 134 -7.13 -15.75 7.83
CA LEU A 134 -6.90 -16.52 9.05
C LEU A 134 -8.16 -16.58 9.91
N LYS A 135 -8.88 -15.46 10.04
CA LYS A 135 -10.14 -15.39 10.76
C LYS A 135 -11.19 -16.32 10.16
N VAL A 136 -11.41 -16.26 8.85
CA VAL A 136 -12.35 -17.14 8.13
C VAL A 136 -11.99 -18.62 8.36
N ARG A 137 -10.72 -18.99 8.32
CA ARG A 137 -10.27 -20.37 8.59
C ARG A 137 -10.51 -20.80 10.03
N SER A 138 -10.33 -19.89 11.00
CA SER A 138 -10.55 -20.19 12.41
C SER A 138 -12.05 -20.35 12.75
N GLU A 139 -12.93 -19.61 12.08
CA GLU A 139 -14.38 -19.69 12.26
C GLU A 139 -15.00 -20.95 11.63
N LYS A 140 -14.39 -21.43 10.54
CA LYS A 140 -14.85 -22.65 9.83
C LYS A 140 -13.67 -23.56 9.46
N PRO A 141 -13.12 -24.32 10.40
CA PRO A 141 -11.94 -25.16 10.15
C PRO A 141 -12.19 -26.29 9.14
N ASP A 142 -13.42 -26.78 9.04
CA ASP A 142 -13.83 -27.88 8.16
C ASP A 142 -14.38 -27.42 6.79
N ALA A 143 -14.32 -26.11 6.50
CA ALA A 143 -14.84 -25.57 5.25
C ALA A 143 -13.96 -25.94 4.06
N SER A 144 -14.58 -26.23 2.93
CA SER A 144 -13.88 -26.47 1.67
C SER A 144 -13.12 -25.22 1.18
N PRO A 145 -12.08 -25.36 0.35
CA PRO A 145 -11.36 -24.22 -0.23
C PRO A 145 -12.26 -23.20 -0.93
N ASN A 146 -13.32 -23.66 -1.60
CA ASN A 146 -14.28 -22.81 -2.29
C ASN A 146 -15.14 -22.00 -1.31
N GLU A 147 -15.57 -22.60 -0.21
CA GLU A 147 -16.32 -21.92 0.85
C GLU A 147 -15.46 -20.87 1.56
N ILE A 148 -14.20 -21.20 1.86
CA ILE A 148 -13.25 -20.25 2.44
C ILE A 148 -13.03 -19.05 1.48
N HIS A 149 -12.90 -19.32 0.19
CA HIS A 149 -12.75 -18.25 -0.81
C HIS A 149 -14.01 -17.37 -0.90
N SER A 150 -15.20 -17.96 -0.88
CA SER A 150 -16.47 -17.23 -0.90
C SER A 150 -16.62 -16.34 0.34
N LEU A 151 -16.36 -16.88 1.53
CA LEU A 151 -16.41 -16.13 2.78
C LEU A 151 -15.38 -15.00 2.81
N PHE A 152 -14.14 -15.26 2.38
CA PHE A 152 -13.11 -14.24 2.26
C PHE A 152 -13.56 -13.10 1.33
N THR A 153 -14.10 -13.43 0.15
CA THR A 153 -14.60 -12.44 -0.82
C THR A 153 -15.71 -11.58 -0.20
N THR A 154 -16.63 -12.18 0.54
CA THR A 154 -17.72 -11.47 1.24
C THR A 154 -17.17 -10.50 2.29
N HIS A 155 -16.24 -10.94 3.13
CA HIS A 155 -15.60 -10.07 4.13
C HIS A 155 -14.81 -8.95 3.50
N HIS A 156 -14.07 -9.23 2.42
CA HIS A 156 -13.31 -8.22 1.69
C HIS A 156 -14.24 -7.18 1.03
N SER A 157 -15.33 -7.62 0.39
CA SER A 157 -16.31 -6.72 -0.20
C SER A 157 -16.94 -5.80 0.84
N HIS A 158 -17.27 -6.33 2.02
CA HIS A 158 -17.80 -5.54 3.14
C HIS A 158 -16.78 -4.50 3.65
N LEU A 159 -15.51 -4.86 3.73
CA LEU A 159 -14.45 -3.92 4.12
C LEU A 159 -14.32 -2.76 3.11
N ILE A 160 -14.38 -3.07 1.82
CA ILE A 160 -14.36 -2.06 0.75
C ILE A 160 -15.59 -1.15 0.84
N GLU A 161 -16.77 -1.73 1.04
CA GLU A 161 -18.02 -0.98 1.19
C GLU A 161 -17.97 -0.03 2.39
N GLN A 162 -17.49 -0.49 3.54
CA GLN A 162 -17.29 0.37 4.71
C GLN A 162 -16.32 1.52 4.43
N ALA A 163 -15.18 1.23 3.80
CA ALA A 163 -14.16 2.24 3.47
C ALA A 163 -14.67 3.31 2.49
N THR A 164 -15.62 2.96 1.62
CA THR A 164 -16.13 3.85 0.56
C THR A 164 -17.48 4.49 0.89
N ALA A 165 -18.20 4.01 1.90
CA ALA A 165 -19.54 4.47 2.26
C ALA A 165 -19.64 5.98 2.48
N VAL A 166 -18.59 6.60 3.03
CA VAL A 166 -18.53 8.05 3.28
C VAL A 166 -18.68 8.87 1.99
N PHE A 167 -18.24 8.34 0.85
CA PHE A 167 -18.33 9.01 -0.45
C PHE A 167 -19.69 8.87 -1.13
N ASN A 168 -20.62 8.14 -0.55
CA ASN A 168 -22.01 8.14 -1.02
C ASN A 168 -22.69 9.50 -0.75
N ASN A 169 -22.20 10.27 0.23
CA ASN A 169 -22.66 11.62 0.49
C ASN A 169 -22.23 12.59 -0.63
N PRO A 170 -23.16 13.17 -1.42
CA PRO A 170 -22.82 14.10 -2.49
C PRO A 170 -22.24 15.41 -1.96
N ASP A 171 -22.66 15.87 -0.76
CA ASP A 171 -22.19 17.11 -0.17
C ASP A 171 -20.71 17.00 0.20
N LEU A 172 -20.30 15.87 0.77
CA LEU A 172 -18.89 15.61 1.03
C LEU A 172 -18.07 15.59 -0.26
N ARG A 173 -18.55 14.93 -1.32
CA ARG A 173 -17.83 14.90 -2.59
C ARG A 173 -17.67 16.29 -3.21
N ASN A 174 -18.72 17.12 -3.12
CA ASN A 174 -18.68 18.52 -3.60
C ASN A 174 -17.75 19.40 -2.73
N TYR A 175 -17.67 19.11 -1.43
CA TYR A 175 -16.79 19.81 -0.51
C TYR A 175 -15.30 19.53 -0.77
N ILE A 176 -14.96 18.30 -1.16
CA ILE A 176 -13.58 17.86 -1.41
C ILE A 176 -13.03 18.42 -2.73
N VAL A 177 -13.88 18.73 -3.72
CA VAL A 177 -13.50 19.20 -5.07
C VAL A 177 -13.37 20.72 -5.12
#